data_2cfa02eb218569c8805d457f6673c521
#
_entry.id   2cfa02eb218569c8805d457f6673c521
#
_cell.length_a   1.000
_cell.length_b   1.000
_cell.length_c   1.000
_cell.angle_alpha   90.00
_cell.angle_beta   90.00
_cell.angle_gamma   90.00
#
_symmetry.space_group_name_H-M   'P 1'
#
loop_
_entity.id
_entity.type
_entity.pdbx_description
1 polymer ?
#
loop_
_entity_poly.entity_id
_entity_poly.type
_entity_poly.pdbx_seq_one_letter_code
_entity_poly.pdbx_strand_id
1 'polypeptide(L)'
;MSHAPTSAQEYWLSLSREHVNGPLDLPETILSAQTSEPEWTRVEGPFTDVEKFGDNAIKYSLTQHGGVDDFTVKVRILSSEFSEGRVNLLMAHLDMVLGLKDNLPSFYRKFADELEPLSATFPRLRGLRLMRGTNLYESLICSILSQNNSARLWNRTARLLMKYYGERVEFPDGSTSHLFPKPEALASLPTRELRVKTSMGYRAKPVVQVSKLIVAGELDLEELRQLSYDEAMETLLMLPGVGPKVADCFMLYGIGRLEAAPVDVWIHRIVSKLYFKRKKVSRLMTARFLRERYGDWAGYAQLYLFDYARRVGIGAKRRHQSRD
;
A
#
# COMPACT_ATOMS: atom_id res chain seq x y z
N MET A 1 -19.17 -30.75 -25.51
CA MET A 1 -19.73 -29.50 -26.04
C MET A 1 -18.66 -28.44 -25.78
N SER A 2 -18.00 -28.00 -26.85
CA SER A 2 -16.96 -26.95 -26.80
C SER A 2 -17.65 -25.62 -26.57
N HIS A 3 -17.49 -25.04 -25.38
CA HIS A 3 -17.86 -23.64 -25.18
C HIS A 3 -16.90 -22.79 -26.02
N ALA A 4 -17.46 -22.10 -27.00
CA ALA A 4 -16.74 -21.03 -27.70
C ALA A 4 -16.28 -19.99 -26.67
N PRO A 5 -15.06 -19.40 -26.76
CA PRO A 5 -14.64 -18.36 -25.86
C PRO A 5 -15.60 -17.17 -26.01
N THR A 6 -16.21 -16.77 -24.92
CA THR A 6 -16.98 -15.55 -24.82
C THR A 6 -16.06 -14.41 -25.27
N SER A 7 -16.47 -13.63 -26.27
CA SER A 7 -15.68 -12.53 -26.81
C SER A 7 -15.25 -11.62 -25.66
N ALA A 8 -13.93 -11.37 -25.53
CA ALA A 8 -13.37 -10.46 -24.55
C ALA A 8 -14.05 -9.09 -24.72
N GLN A 9 -14.81 -8.66 -23.72
CA GLN A 9 -15.40 -7.33 -23.72
C GLN A 9 -14.44 -6.39 -23.02
N GLU A 10 -14.00 -5.39 -23.76
CA GLU A 10 -13.22 -4.26 -23.23
C GLU A 10 -14.14 -3.09 -22.95
N TYR A 11 -13.98 -2.53 -21.76
CA TYR A 11 -14.70 -1.31 -21.36
C TYR A 11 -13.71 -0.24 -20.99
N TRP A 12 -14.10 1.00 -21.20
CA TRP A 12 -13.27 2.17 -20.91
C TRP A 12 -14.02 3.13 -20.02
N LEU A 13 -13.36 3.57 -18.97
CA LEU A 13 -13.79 4.67 -18.10
C LEU A 13 -12.75 5.76 -18.12
N SER A 14 -13.15 6.94 -17.71
CA SER A 14 -12.24 8.08 -17.54
C SER A 14 -12.47 8.73 -16.18
N LEU A 15 -11.36 8.90 -15.44
CA LEU A 15 -11.33 9.70 -14.22
C LEU A 15 -10.74 11.05 -14.57
N SER A 16 -11.46 12.10 -14.31
CA SER A 16 -11.02 13.48 -14.46
C SER A 16 -10.86 14.16 -13.11
N ARG A 17 -10.45 15.42 -13.13
CA ARG A 17 -10.33 16.25 -11.92
C ARG A 17 -11.61 16.32 -11.07
N GLU A 18 -12.78 16.13 -11.65
CA GLU A 18 -14.06 16.15 -10.93
C GLU A 18 -14.22 14.94 -9.99
N HIS A 19 -13.55 13.86 -10.32
CA HIS A 19 -13.56 12.61 -9.54
C HIS A 19 -12.51 12.61 -8.42
N VAL A 20 -11.50 13.51 -8.49
CA VAL A 20 -10.31 13.49 -7.64
C VAL A 20 -10.18 14.79 -6.86
N ASN A 21 -10.03 14.71 -5.55
CA ASN A 21 -9.90 15.89 -4.71
C ASN A 21 -8.47 16.45 -4.74
N GLY A 22 -8.18 17.24 -5.77
CA GLY A 22 -6.88 17.89 -5.97
C GLY A 22 -5.99 17.20 -7.01
N PRO A 23 -4.67 17.48 -6.98
CA PRO A 23 -3.74 16.94 -7.97
C PRO A 23 -3.56 15.43 -7.86
N LEU A 24 -3.19 14.81 -8.98
CA LEU A 24 -2.83 13.39 -9.06
C LEU A 24 -1.58 13.21 -9.93
N ASP A 25 -0.56 12.61 -9.37
CA ASP A 25 0.56 12.01 -10.09
C ASP A 25 0.45 10.49 -9.94
N LEU A 26 -0.21 9.85 -10.91
CA LEU A 26 -0.48 8.41 -10.86
C LEU A 26 0.82 7.59 -10.95
N PRO A 27 1.76 7.88 -11.88
CA PRO A 27 3.04 7.20 -11.91
C PRO A 27 3.80 7.31 -10.59
N GLU A 28 3.90 8.51 -10.04
CA GLU A 28 4.58 8.74 -8.77
C GLU A 28 3.92 7.97 -7.62
N THR A 29 2.60 7.98 -7.57
CA THR A 29 1.80 7.29 -6.54
C THR A 29 2.04 5.78 -6.59
N ILE A 30 1.93 5.17 -7.77
CA ILE A 30 2.08 3.73 -7.95
C ILE A 30 3.53 3.26 -7.72
N LEU A 31 4.50 4.02 -8.21
CA LEU A 31 5.92 3.64 -8.12
C LEU A 31 6.56 3.96 -6.76
N SER A 32 5.83 4.59 -5.85
CA SER A 32 6.32 4.90 -4.50
C SER A 32 6.51 3.68 -3.59
N ALA A 33 6.11 2.49 -4.04
CA ALA A 33 6.27 1.21 -3.35
C ALA A 33 5.52 1.13 -2.00
N GLN A 34 4.33 1.68 -1.95
CA GLN A 34 3.48 1.70 -0.76
C GLN A 34 2.71 0.39 -0.55
N THR A 35 2.30 -0.28 -1.63
CA THR A 35 1.47 -1.48 -1.62
C THR A 35 2.20 -2.69 -2.17
N SER A 36 1.56 -3.85 -2.05
CA SER A 36 2.06 -5.15 -2.53
C SER A 36 1.80 -5.42 -4.00
N GLU A 37 1.10 -4.54 -4.67
CA GLU A 37 0.64 -4.76 -6.03
C GLU A 37 1.80 -5.01 -6.99
N PRO A 38 1.97 -6.26 -7.48
CA PRO A 38 3.20 -6.66 -8.16
C PRO A 38 3.26 -6.22 -9.61
N GLU A 39 2.12 -6.00 -10.23
CA GLU A 39 2.06 -5.63 -11.64
C GLU A 39 2.20 -4.11 -11.85
N TRP A 40 2.12 -3.34 -10.78
CA TRP A 40 2.27 -1.88 -10.77
C TRP A 40 3.73 -1.42 -10.78
N THR A 41 4.66 -2.28 -11.07
CA THR A 41 6.11 -1.97 -11.06
C THR A 41 6.64 -1.48 -12.41
N ARG A 42 5.81 -1.28 -13.43
CA ARG A 42 6.23 -0.78 -14.74
C ARG A 42 6.40 0.74 -14.71
N VAL A 43 7.55 1.21 -15.16
CA VAL A 43 7.92 2.64 -15.14
C VAL A 43 7.05 3.49 -16.09
N GLU A 44 6.51 2.90 -17.17
CA GLU A 44 5.85 3.64 -18.26
C GLU A 44 4.36 3.30 -18.42
N GLY A 45 3.74 2.55 -17.49
CA GLY A 45 2.34 2.12 -17.64
C GLY A 45 2.06 1.26 -18.92
N PRO A 46 0.84 0.87 -19.19
CA PRO A 46 -0.30 1.00 -18.28
C PRO A 46 -0.08 0.22 -16.99
N PHE A 47 -0.54 0.77 -15.89
CA PHE A 47 -0.50 0.10 -14.59
C PHE A 47 -1.68 -0.87 -14.51
N THR A 48 -1.38 -2.15 -14.40
CA THR A 48 -2.40 -3.20 -14.45
C THR A 48 -2.54 -3.90 -13.12
N ASP A 49 -3.78 -4.16 -12.74
CA ASP A 49 -4.10 -4.89 -11.51
C ASP A 49 -5.36 -5.74 -11.67
N VAL A 50 -5.60 -6.60 -10.69
CA VAL A 50 -6.71 -7.55 -10.65
C VAL A 50 -7.42 -7.45 -9.32
N GLU A 51 -8.73 -7.27 -9.36
CA GLU A 51 -9.59 -7.26 -8.17
C GLU A 51 -10.76 -8.23 -8.34
N LYS A 52 -11.22 -8.82 -7.24
CA LYS A 52 -12.34 -9.74 -7.24
C LYS A 52 -13.54 -9.13 -6.51
N PHE A 53 -14.63 -8.95 -7.24
CA PHE A 53 -15.90 -8.48 -6.70
C PHE A 53 -16.91 -9.65 -6.71
N GLY A 54 -17.13 -10.22 -5.53
CA GLY A 54 -17.91 -11.47 -5.40
C GLY A 54 -17.18 -12.63 -6.10
N ASP A 55 -17.85 -13.31 -7.02
CA ASP A 55 -17.28 -14.43 -7.78
C ASP A 55 -16.53 -14.02 -9.05
N ASN A 56 -16.58 -12.73 -9.41
CA ASN A 56 -16.00 -12.24 -10.65
C ASN A 56 -14.71 -11.45 -10.43
N ALA A 57 -13.64 -11.86 -11.11
CA ALA A 57 -12.40 -11.12 -11.17
C ALA A 57 -12.42 -10.11 -12.32
N ILE A 58 -11.95 -8.93 -12.06
CA ILE A 58 -11.77 -7.84 -13.03
C ILE A 58 -10.28 -7.56 -13.14
N LYS A 59 -9.79 -7.54 -14.37
CA LYS A 59 -8.46 -7.01 -14.69
C LYS A 59 -8.64 -5.61 -15.23
N TYR A 60 -7.95 -4.64 -14.64
CA TYR A 60 -8.01 -3.26 -15.08
C TYR A 60 -6.62 -2.68 -15.28
N SER A 61 -6.54 -1.67 -16.15
CA SER A 61 -5.30 -0.96 -16.44
C SER A 61 -5.53 0.54 -16.40
N LEU A 62 -4.60 1.26 -15.79
CA LEU A 62 -4.67 2.71 -15.60
C LEU A 62 -3.60 3.39 -16.44
N THR A 63 -3.97 4.47 -17.13
CA THR A 63 -3.04 5.33 -17.87
C THR A 63 -3.41 6.78 -17.64
N GLN A 64 -2.48 7.58 -17.10
CA GLN A 64 -2.69 9.02 -16.95
C GLN A 64 -2.24 9.75 -18.22
N HIS A 65 -3.07 10.68 -18.66
CA HIS A 65 -2.78 11.66 -19.70
C HIS A 65 -2.88 13.07 -19.13
N GLY A 66 -2.08 14.00 -19.64
CA GLY A 66 -2.01 15.36 -19.12
C GLY A 66 -1.03 15.52 -17.96
N GLY A 67 -1.09 16.64 -17.28
CA GLY A 67 -0.24 16.99 -16.15
C GLY A 67 -0.79 16.51 -14.80
N VAL A 68 -0.17 16.96 -13.73
CA VAL A 68 -0.56 16.61 -12.35
C VAL A 68 -1.84 17.36 -11.91
N ASP A 69 -2.04 18.57 -12.39
CA ASP A 69 -3.20 19.41 -12.04
C ASP A 69 -4.32 19.36 -13.08
N ASP A 70 -4.00 19.00 -14.32
CA ASP A 70 -4.93 18.84 -15.43
C ASP A 70 -4.69 17.49 -16.08
N PHE A 71 -5.41 16.49 -15.64
CA PHE A 71 -5.23 15.10 -16.01
C PHE A 71 -6.54 14.42 -16.39
N THR A 72 -6.38 13.35 -17.14
CA THR A 72 -7.39 12.30 -17.33
C THR A 72 -6.73 10.94 -17.12
N VAL A 73 -7.29 10.10 -16.26
CA VAL A 73 -6.89 8.70 -16.13
C VAL A 73 -7.85 7.85 -16.93
N LYS A 74 -7.35 7.19 -17.96
CA LYS A 74 -8.09 6.16 -18.68
C LYS A 74 -8.00 4.84 -17.94
N VAL A 75 -9.14 4.24 -17.68
CA VAL A 75 -9.29 2.93 -17.05
C VAL A 75 -9.78 1.94 -18.11
N ARG A 76 -8.91 1.02 -18.52
CA ARG A 76 -9.29 -0.11 -19.37
C ARG A 76 -9.69 -1.26 -18.47
N ILE A 77 -10.85 -1.87 -18.74
CA ILE A 77 -11.39 -2.96 -17.94
C ILE A 77 -11.54 -4.19 -18.85
N LEU A 78 -11.08 -5.31 -18.36
CA LEU A 78 -11.23 -6.62 -18.98
C LEU A 78 -12.00 -7.52 -18.01
N SER A 79 -13.22 -7.91 -18.43
CA SER A 79 -14.08 -8.80 -17.64
C SER A 79 -14.94 -9.66 -18.56
N SER A 80 -15.30 -10.84 -18.10
CA SER A 80 -16.27 -11.71 -18.82
C SER A 80 -17.69 -11.16 -18.74
N GLU A 81 -18.00 -10.40 -17.71
CA GLU A 81 -19.30 -9.78 -17.49
C GLU A 81 -19.12 -8.37 -16.94
N PHE A 82 -19.80 -7.42 -17.54
CA PHE A 82 -19.76 -6.03 -17.13
C PHE A 82 -21.17 -5.48 -16.90
N SER A 83 -21.34 -4.76 -15.79
CA SER A 83 -22.59 -4.09 -15.46
C SER A 83 -22.30 -2.74 -14.81
N GLU A 84 -23.25 -1.82 -14.82
CA GLU A 84 -23.13 -0.52 -14.17
C GLU A 84 -22.79 -0.64 -12.67
N GLY A 85 -23.39 -1.62 -11.98
CA GLY A 85 -23.07 -1.90 -10.57
C GLY A 85 -21.60 -2.26 -10.36
N ARG A 86 -20.97 -2.98 -11.30
CA ARG A 86 -19.54 -3.31 -11.23
C ARG A 86 -18.64 -2.12 -11.53
N VAL A 87 -19.06 -1.22 -12.40
CA VAL A 87 -18.36 0.07 -12.59
C VAL A 87 -18.28 0.82 -11.28
N ASN A 88 -19.40 0.93 -10.57
CA ASN A 88 -19.46 1.63 -9.29
C ASN A 88 -18.56 0.97 -8.23
N LEU A 89 -18.51 -0.37 -8.18
CA LEU A 89 -17.60 -1.09 -7.28
C LEU A 89 -16.13 -0.84 -7.64
N LEU A 90 -15.78 -0.87 -8.92
CA LEU A 90 -14.41 -0.56 -9.36
C LEU A 90 -14.04 0.89 -9.06
N MET A 91 -14.97 1.83 -9.26
CA MET A 91 -14.74 3.25 -8.92
C MET A 91 -14.51 3.44 -7.42
N ALA A 92 -15.32 2.80 -6.57
CA ALA A 92 -15.14 2.82 -5.12
C ALA A 92 -13.79 2.20 -4.70
N HIS A 93 -13.41 1.10 -5.35
CA HIS A 93 -12.11 0.48 -5.17
C HIS A 93 -10.96 1.44 -5.55
N LEU A 94 -11.00 2.08 -6.72
CA LEU A 94 -9.99 3.04 -7.15
C LEU A 94 -9.93 4.27 -6.23
N ASP A 95 -11.09 4.77 -5.77
CA ASP A 95 -11.16 5.86 -4.79
C ASP A 95 -10.39 5.53 -3.51
N MET A 96 -10.52 4.31 -3.03
CA MET A 96 -9.83 3.83 -1.83
C MET A 96 -8.34 3.58 -2.11
N VAL A 97 -8.03 2.77 -3.12
CA VAL A 97 -6.65 2.33 -3.41
C VAL A 97 -5.75 3.51 -3.73
N LEU A 98 -6.22 4.49 -4.48
CA LEU A 98 -5.44 5.66 -4.90
C LEU A 98 -5.66 6.90 -4.01
N GLY A 99 -6.48 6.80 -2.96
CA GLY A 99 -6.78 7.94 -2.09
C GLY A 99 -7.38 9.13 -2.83
N LEU A 100 -8.25 8.90 -3.84
CA LEU A 100 -8.72 9.95 -4.73
C LEU A 100 -9.57 11.02 -4.03
N LYS A 101 -10.21 10.66 -2.92
CA LYS A 101 -11.04 11.57 -2.11
C LYS A 101 -10.25 12.34 -1.04
N ASP A 102 -8.98 12.00 -0.80
CA ASP A 102 -8.15 12.74 0.14
C ASP A 102 -7.93 14.18 -0.34
N ASN A 103 -8.16 15.15 0.56
CA ASN A 103 -8.12 16.57 0.22
C ASN A 103 -6.67 17.10 0.20
N LEU A 104 -5.89 16.72 -0.84
CA LEU A 104 -4.51 17.20 -0.98
C LEU A 104 -4.37 18.74 -1.02
N PRO A 105 -5.29 19.52 -1.62
CA PRO A 105 -5.23 20.98 -1.52
C PRO A 105 -5.24 21.48 -0.07
N SER A 106 -6.00 20.84 0.82
CA SER A 106 -6.01 21.19 2.26
C SER A 106 -4.68 20.81 2.94
N PHE A 107 -4.13 19.64 2.61
CA PHE A 107 -2.82 19.21 3.09
C PHE A 107 -1.73 20.21 2.72
N TYR A 108 -1.64 20.62 1.46
CA TYR A 108 -0.64 21.59 1.02
C TYR A 108 -0.80 22.94 1.70
N ARG A 109 -2.04 23.48 1.76
CA ARG A 109 -2.29 24.77 2.43
C ARG A 109 -1.92 24.75 3.92
N LYS A 110 -2.26 23.65 4.61
CA LYS A 110 -2.02 23.52 6.06
C LYS A 110 -0.53 23.52 6.39
N PHE A 111 0.31 23.02 5.51
CA PHE A 111 1.75 22.83 5.74
C PHE A 111 2.61 23.62 4.74
N ALA A 112 2.10 24.73 4.21
CA ALA A 112 2.79 25.57 3.22
C ALA A 112 3.88 26.49 3.82
N ASP A 113 4.09 26.49 5.13
CA ASP A 113 5.11 27.30 5.78
C ASP A 113 6.51 26.95 5.25
N GLU A 114 7.25 27.94 4.76
CA GLU A 114 8.59 27.76 4.19
C GLU A 114 9.61 27.24 5.23
N LEU A 115 9.37 27.48 6.52
CA LEU A 115 10.20 26.96 7.60
C LEU A 115 9.89 25.51 7.94
N GLU A 116 8.79 24.96 7.40
CA GLU A 116 8.40 23.57 7.59
C GLU A 116 9.15 22.68 6.60
N PRO A 117 10.03 21.76 7.07
CA PRO A 117 10.76 20.87 6.17
C PRO A 117 9.87 20.05 5.22
N LEU A 118 8.62 19.79 5.61
CA LEU A 118 7.66 19.08 4.76
C LEU A 118 7.29 19.89 3.52
N SER A 119 7.16 21.22 3.62
CA SER A 119 6.79 22.09 2.49
C SER A 119 7.81 22.01 1.35
N ALA A 120 9.08 21.84 1.66
CA ALA A 120 10.16 21.66 0.66
C ALA A 120 9.98 20.42 -0.21
N THR A 121 9.14 19.47 0.18
CA THR A 121 8.83 18.27 -0.59
C THR A 121 7.78 18.53 -1.67
N PHE A 122 6.88 19.49 -1.48
CA PHE A 122 5.68 19.70 -2.29
C PHE A 122 5.94 19.94 -3.78
N PRO A 123 6.92 20.79 -4.18
CA PRO A 123 7.17 21.03 -5.59
C PRO A 123 7.57 19.78 -6.39
N ARG A 124 8.17 18.80 -5.71
CA ARG A 124 8.67 17.56 -6.34
C ARG A 124 7.71 16.40 -6.25
N LEU A 125 6.83 16.41 -5.25
CA LEU A 125 5.91 15.30 -4.95
C LEU A 125 4.46 15.72 -5.07
N ARG A 126 4.20 16.82 -5.81
CA ARG A 126 2.84 17.30 -6.03
C ARG A 126 2.02 16.20 -6.70
N GLY A 127 0.89 15.86 -6.09
CA GLY A 127 -0.01 14.83 -6.59
C GLY A 127 0.33 13.40 -6.14
N LEU A 128 1.43 13.18 -5.39
CA LEU A 128 1.69 11.91 -4.74
C LEU A 128 0.57 11.61 -3.73
N ARG A 129 -0.11 10.48 -3.89
CA ARG A 129 -1.22 10.06 -3.02
C ARG A 129 -0.87 8.87 -2.17
N LEU A 130 -1.53 8.77 -1.02
CA LEU A 130 -1.42 7.62 -0.16
C LEU A 130 -2.26 6.48 -0.73
N MET A 131 -1.61 5.36 -1.04
CA MET A 131 -2.30 4.15 -1.46
C MET A 131 -2.80 3.34 -0.26
N ARG A 132 -3.90 2.59 -0.47
CA ARG A 132 -4.48 1.70 0.54
C ARG A 132 -4.80 0.35 -0.08
N GLY A 133 -4.69 -0.71 0.70
CA GLY A 133 -5.21 -2.02 0.31
C GLY A 133 -6.71 -2.11 0.62
N THR A 134 -7.43 -2.86 -0.18
CA THR A 134 -8.85 -3.16 0.04
C THR A 134 -9.04 -4.43 0.86
N ASN A 135 -8.09 -5.34 0.80
CA ASN A 135 -8.07 -6.58 1.54
C ASN A 135 -7.26 -6.42 2.85
N LEU A 136 -7.95 -6.39 3.99
CA LEU A 136 -7.30 -6.22 5.31
C LEU A 136 -6.33 -7.35 5.64
N TYR A 137 -6.68 -8.59 5.30
CA TYR A 137 -5.81 -9.72 5.55
C TYR A 137 -4.49 -9.60 4.77
N GLU A 138 -4.57 -9.33 3.48
CA GLU A 138 -3.40 -9.06 2.65
C GLU A 138 -2.56 -7.92 3.22
N SER A 139 -3.20 -6.80 3.56
CA SER A 139 -2.53 -5.63 4.13
C SER A 139 -1.79 -5.95 5.43
N LEU A 140 -2.37 -6.77 6.30
CA LEU A 140 -1.72 -7.21 7.54
C LEU A 140 -0.52 -8.13 7.25
N ILE A 141 -0.70 -9.12 6.39
CA ILE A 141 0.38 -10.04 6.01
C ILE A 141 1.52 -9.26 5.34
N CYS A 142 1.23 -8.37 4.40
CA CYS A 142 2.24 -7.54 3.74
C CYS A 142 2.95 -6.60 4.71
N SER A 143 2.25 -6.06 5.71
CA SER A 143 2.86 -5.28 6.80
C SER A 143 3.86 -6.12 7.61
N ILE A 144 3.53 -7.38 7.92
CA ILE A 144 4.46 -8.34 8.56
C ILE A 144 5.65 -8.63 7.64
N LEU A 145 5.42 -8.87 6.34
CA LEU A 145 6.48 -9.14 5.36
C LEU A 145 7.44 -7.96 5.19
N SER A 146 6.98 -6.74 5.34
CA SER A 146 7.79 -5.53 5.23
C SER A 146 8.80 -5.32 6.37
N GLN A 147 8.69 -6.09 7.45
CA GLN A 147 9.54 -5.97 8.63
C GLN A 147 11.00 -6.32 8.32
N ASN A 148 11.94 -5.41 8.61
CA ASN A 148 13.37 -5.57 8.31
C ASN A 148 13.62 -6.06 6.87
N ASN A 149 12.89 -5.54 5.91
CA ASN A 149 12.94 -5.98 4.52
C ASN A 149 12.96 -4.77 3.58
N SER A 150 13.46 -4.95 2.36
CA SER A 150 13.34 -3.94 1.31
C SER A 150 12.00 -4.10 0.58
N ALA A 151 11.50 -3.01 -0.02
CA ALA A 151 10.29 -3.04 -0.83
C ALA A 151 10.34 -4.14 -1.90
N ARG A 152 11.46 -4.26 -2.61
CA ARG A 152 11.68 -5.30 -3.63
C ARG A 152 11.53 -6.72 -3.07
N LEU A 153 12.06 -6.99 -1.88
CA LEU A 153 12.06 -8.35 -1.32
C LEU A 153 10.71 -8.74 -0.74
N TRP A 154 10.03 -7.84 -0.03
CA TRP A 154 8.71 -8.20 0.50
C TRP A 154 7.67 -8.30 -0.61
N ASN A 155 7.71 -7.45 -1.66
CA ASN A 155 6.89 -7.59 -2.85
C ASN A 155 7.12 -8.93 -3.56
N ARG A 156 8.39 -9.35 -3.71
CA ARG A 156 8.70 -10.69 -4.25
C ARG A 156 8.07 -11.80 -3.43
N THR A 157 8.11 -11.68 -2.10
CA THR A 157 7.51 -12.68 -1.20
C THR A 157 5.99 -12.72 -1.33
N ALA A 158 5.33 -11.56 -1.42
CA ALA A 158 3.88 -11.47 -1.66
C ALA A 158 3.50 -12.14 -2.99
N ARG A 159 4.24 -11.88 -4.08
CA ARG A 159 4.03 -12.57 -5.37
C ARG A 159 4.18 -14.09 -5.29
N LEU A 160 5.14 -14.57 -4.53
CA LEU A 160 5.31 -16.01 -4.33
C LEU A 160 4.17 -16.61 -3.51
N LEU A 161 3.62 -15.86 -2.54
CA LEU A 161 2.40 -16.28 -1.83
C LEU A 161 1.23 -16.41 -2.78
N MET A 162 0.96 -15.39 -3.60
CA MET A 162 -0.09 -15.41 -4.61
C MET A 162 0.10 -16.59 -5.56
N LYS A 163 1.29 -16.75 -6.11
CA LYS A 163 1.60 -17.80 -7.09
C LYS A 163 1.40 -19.23 -6.55
N TYR A 164 1.80 -19.50 -5.32
CA TYR A 164 1.79 -20.87 -4.79
C TYR A 164 0.52 -21.21 -4.02
N TYR A 165 -0.19 -20.24 -3.49
CA TYR A 165 -1.29 -20.46 -2.56
C TYR A 165 -2.55 -19.65 -2.88
N GLY A 166 -2.46 -18.70 -3.80
CA GLY A 166 -3.58 -17.86 -4.23
C GLY A 166 -4.51 -18.58 -5.22
N GLU A 167 -5.74 -18.12 -5.27
CA GLU A 167 -6.72 -18.56 -6.27
C GLU A 167 -6.26 -18.10 -7.66
N ARG A 168 -6.19 -19.03 -8.61
CA ARG A 168 -5.90 -18.70 -10.01
C ARG A 168 -7.17 -18.20 -10.68
N VAL A 169 -7.09 -17.05 -11.30
CA VAL A 169 -8.16 -16.46 -12.12
C VAL A 169 -7.74 -16.36 -13.57
N GLU A 170 -8.68 -16.55 -14.48
CA GLU A 170 -8.46 -16.49 -15.92
C GLU A 170 -9.34 -15.41 -16.53
N PHE A 171 -8.78 -14.64 -17.47
CA PHE A 171 -9.46 -13.53 -18.11
C PHE A 171 -9.82 -13.85 -19.57
N PRO A 172 -10.79 -13.11 -20.16
CA PRO A 172 -11.24 -13.34 -21.52
C PRO A 172 -10.14 -13.20 -22.60
N ASP A 173 -9.04 -12.53 -22.30
CA ASP A 173 -7.86 -12.43 -23.18
C ASP A 173 -6.92 -13.64 -23.10
N GLY A 174 -7.29 -14.67 -22.35
CA GLY A 174 -6.48 -15.86 -22.09
C GLY A 174 -5.36 -15.65 -21.05
N SER A 175 -5.20 -14.44 -20.55
CA SER A 175 -4.24 -14.19 -19.48
C SER A 175 -4.74 -14.73 -18.14
N THR A 176 -3.80 -15.01 -17.24
CA THR A 176 -4.10 -15.52 -15.90
C THR A 176 -3.39 -14.71 -14.84
N SER A 177 -4.01 -14.58 -13.67
CA SER A 177 -3.39 -14.02 -12.47
C SER A 177 -3.67 -14.89 -11.26
N HIS A 178 -3.07 -14.55 -10.12
CA HIS A 178 -3.33 -15.20 -8.86
C HIS A 178 -3.70 -14.13 -7.83
N LEU A 179 -4.83 -14.32 -7.17
CA LEU A 179 -5.26 -13.46 -6.07
C LEU A 179 -4.42 -13.74 -4.81
N PHE A 180 -4.48 -12.84 -3.84
CA PHE A 180 -3.84 -13.09 -2.56
C PHE A 180 -4.51 -14.29 -1.86
N PRO A 181 -3.74 -15.20 -1.23
CA PRO A 181 -4.30 -16.39 -0.61
C PRO A 181 -5.22 -16.04 0.56
N LYS A 182 -6.30 -16.81 0.72
CA LYS A 182 -7.22 -16.69 1.86
C LYS A 182 -6.53 -17.14 3.17
N PRO A 183 -6.99 -16.67 4.34
CA PRO A 183 -6.44 -17.07 5.64
C PRO A 183 -6.36 -18.59 5.81
N GLU A 184 -7.38 -19.33 5.37
CA GLU A 184 -7.46 -20.79 5.49
C GLU A 184 -6.32 -21.50 4.76
N ALA A 185 -5.94 -20.97 3.60
CA ALA A 185 -4.85 -21.52 2.81
C ALA A 185 -3.50 -21.44 3.56
N LEU A 186 -3.25 -20.32 4.24
CA LEU A 186 -1.98 -20.14 4.97
C LEU A 186 -2.00 -20.74 6.38
N ALA A 187 -3.16 -20.77 7.05
CA ALA A 187 -3.33 -21.32 8.39
C ALA A 187 -2.98 -22.82 8.47
N SER A 188 -3.26 -23.57 7.41
CA SER A 188 -3.04 -25.03 7.34
C SER A 188 -1.61 -25.43 6.99
N LEU A 189 -0.76 -24.48 6.55
CA LEU A 189 0.57 -24.80 6.02
C LEU A 189 1.61 -25.05 7.13
N PRO A 190 2.50 -26.02 6.91
CA PRO A 190 3.71 -26.11 7.71
C PRO A 190 4.59 -24.87 7.51
N THR A 191 5.00 -24.24 8.60
CA THR A 191 5.87 -23.04 8.56
C THR A 191 7.15 -23.27 7.74
N ARG A 192 7.70 -24.51 7.74
CA ARG A 192 8.88 -24.88 6.94
C ARG A 192 8.61 -24.78 5.44
N GLU A 193 7.46 -25.26 4.98
CA GLU A 193 7.07 -25.20 3.58
C GLU A 193 6.95 -23.75 3.11
N LEU A 194 6.20 -22.95 3.88
CA LEU A 194 6.00 -21.55 3.58
C LEU A 194 7.35 -20.78 3.50
N ARG A 195 8.27 -21.07 4.44
CA ARG A 195 9.61 -20.48 4.44
C ARG A 195 10.41 -20.81 3.19
N VAL A 196 10.36 -22.07 2.74
CA VAL A 196 11.15 -22.54 1.60
C VAL A 196 10.60 -21.99 0.29
N LYS A 197 9.27 -22.09 0.07
CA LYS A 197 8.64 -21.70 -1.19
C LYS A 197 8.61 -20.19 -1.41
N THR A 198 8.51 -19.40 -0.34
CA THR A 198 8.30 -17.95 -0.45
C THR A 198 9.49 -17.10 -0.03
N SER A 199 10.54 -17.72 0.54
CA SER A 199 11.73 -17.04 1.05
C SER A 199 11.45 -15.99 2.15
N MET A 200 10.31 -16.08 2.86
CA MET A 200 9.93 -15.08 3.87
C MET A 200 10.71 -15.19 5.19
N GLY A 201 11.54 -16.20 5.34
CA GLY A 201 12.40 -16.36 6.51
C GLY A 201 11.63 -16.57 7.82
N TYR A 202 12.01 -15.84 8.87
CA TYR A 202 11.39 -15.91 10.19
C TYR A 202 9.92 -15.45 10.22
N ARG A 203 9.49 -14.69 9.22
CA ARG A 203 8.11 -14.14 9.11
C ARG A 203 7.08 -15.22 8.83
N ALA A 204 7.50 -16.41 8.36
CA ALA A 204 6.59 -17.51 8.09
C ALA A 204 5.81 -17.96 9.35
N LYS A 205 6.45 -17.94 10.54
CA LYS A 205 5.78 -18.32 11.78
C LYS A 205 4.67 -17.32 12.17
N PRO A 206 4.94 -16.02 12.26
CA PRO A 206 3.88 -15.02 12.47
C PRO A 206 2.75 -15.09 11.45
N VAL A 207 3.05 -15.22 10.15
CA VAL A 207 2.04 -15.31 9.09
C VAL A 207 1.07 -16.47 9.35
N VAL A 208 1.59 -17.69 9.60
CA VAL A 208 0.74 -18.86 9.91
C VAL A 208 -0.06 -18.65 11.18
N GLN A 209 0.53 -18.06 12.22
CA GLN A 209 -0.14 -17.84 13.51
C GLN A 209 -1.29 -16.83 13.39
N VAL A 210 -1.06 -15.69 12.72
CA VAL A 210 -2.10 -14.69 12.46
C VAL A 210 -3.22 -15.27 11.61
N SER A 211 -2.89 -16.04 10.57
CA SER A 211 -3.89 -16.72 9.75
C SER A 211 -4.76 -17.67 10.58
N LYS A 212 -4.17 -18.40 11.54
CA LYS A 212 -4.92 -19.27 12.45
C LYS A 212 -5.87 -18.51 13.36
N LEU A 213 -5.45 -17.37 13.91
CA LEU A 213 -6.30 -16.52 14.75
C LEU A 213 -7.54 -16.03 13.99
N ILE A 214 -7.35 -15.63 12.72
CA ILE A 214 -8.46 -15.20 11.87
C ILE A 214 -9.43 -16.37 11.57
N VAL A 215 -8.88 -17.51 11.17
CA VAL A 215 -9.71 -18.72 10.87
C VAL A 215 -10.45 -19.22 12.10
N ALA A 216 -9.87 -19.09 13.28
CA ALA A 216 -10.52 -19.46 14.56
C ALA A 216 -11.58 -18.43 15.03
N GLY A 217 -11.68 -17.27 14.37
CA GLY A 217 -12.56 -16.18 14.81
C GLY A 217 -12.03 -15.44 16.04
N GLU A 218 -10.76 -15.65 16.40
CA GLU A 218 -10.11 -14.98 17.55
C GLU A 218 -9.58 -13.57 17.16
N LEU A 219 -9.54 -13.26 15.89
CA LEU A 219 -9.13 -11.96 15.33
C LEU A 219 -10.08 -11.57 14.19
N ASP A 220 -10.89 -10.54 14.43
CA ASP A 220 -11.68 -9.86 13.40
C ASP A 220 -10.96 -8.57 12.99
N LEU A 221 -10.52 -8.51 11.73
CA LEU A 221 -9.82 -7.34 11.21
C LEU A 221 -10.76 -6.17 10.92
N GLU A 222 -12.05 -6.41 10.68
CA GLU A 222 -13.03 -5.35 10.46
C GLU A 222 -13.38 -4.62 11.77
N GLU A 223 -13.40 -5.33 12.90
CA GLU A 223 -13.58 -4.69 14.20
C GLU A 223 -12.52 -3.64 14.50
N LEU A 224 -11.27 -3.84 14.05
CA LEU A 224 -10.18 -2.87 14.24
C LEU A 224 -10.45 -1.50 13.59
N ARG A 225 -11.35 -1.44 12.59
CA ARG A 225 -11.78 -0.17 11.98
C ARG A 225 -12.59 0.70 12.93
N GLN A 226 -13.30 0.07 13.88
CA GLN A 226 -14.19 0.75 14.82
C GLN A 226 -13.48 1.23 16.09
N LEU A 227 -12.32 0.66 16.40
CA LEU A 227 -11.53 1.02 17.57
C LEU A 227 -10.88 2.41 17.39
N SER A 228 -10.55 3.06 18.49
CA SER A 228 -9.63 4.22 18.46
C SER A 228 -8.23 3.79 17.98
N TYR A 229 -7.37 4.79 17.66
CA TYR A 229 -5.99 4.49 17.27
C TYR A 229 -5.25 3.69 18.35
N ASP A 230 -5.40 4.09 19.61
CA ASP A 230 -4.67 3.47 20.73
C ASP A 230 -5.19 2.05 21.01
N GLU A 231 -6.49 1.81 21.01
CA GLU A 231 -7.08 0.49 21.17
C GLU A 231 -6.68 -0.46 20.02
N ALA A 232 -6.72 0.02 18.78
CA ALA A 232 -6.26 -0.75 17.63
C ALA A 232 -4.75 -1.07 17.72
N MET A 233 -3.94 -0.11 18.18
CA MET A 233 -2.51 -0.32 18.42
C MET A 233 -2.27 -1.40 19.48
N GLU A 234 -2.96 -1.32 20.62
CA GLU A 234 -2.86 -2.32 21.70
C GLU A 234 -3.22 -3.72 21.20
N THR A 235 -4.34 -3.85 20.48
CA THR A 235 -4.77 -5.13 19.91
C THR A 235 -3.75 -5.68 18.91
N LEU A 236 -3.25 -4.85 18.01
CA LEU A 236 -2.27 -5.25 17.01
C LEU A 236 -0.92 -5.67 17.62
N LEU A 237 -0.50 -5.02 18.70
CA LEU A 237 0.75 -5.37 19.39
C LEU A 237 0.72 -6.74 20.08
N MET A 238 -0.47 -7.31 20.35
CA MET A 238 -0.61 -8.67 20.87
C MET A 238 -0.41 -9.74 19.79
N LEU A 239 -0.47 -9.36 18.51
CA LEU A 239 -0.34 -10.31 17.40
C LEU A 239 1.11 -10.78 17.19
N PRO A 240 1.30 -12.07 16.90
CA PRO A 240 2.63 -12.59 16.58
C PRO A 240 3.32 -11.83 15.46
N GLY A 241 4.52 -11.34 15.72
CA GLY A 241 5.34 -10.64 14.73
C GLY A 241 4.89 -9.22 14.41
N VAL A 242 3.95 -8.65 15.15
CA VAL A 242 3.51 -7.28 15.00
C VAL A 242 4.15 -6.41 16.08
N GLY A 243 4.98 -5.46 15.67
CA GLY A 243 5.50 -4.40 16.52
C GLY A 243 4.93 -3.03 16.09
N PRO A 244 5.28 -1.92 16.78
CA PRO A 244 4.67 -0.61 16.53
C PRO A 244 4.71 -0.17 15.06
N LYS A 245 5.83 -0.37 14.36
CA LYS A 245 5.93 -0.03 12.92
C LYS A 245 5.00 -0.87 12.05
N VAL A 246 4.86 -2.16 12.35
CA VAL A 246 4.01 -3.07 11.57
C VAL A 246 2.55 -2.72 11.81
N ALA A 247 2.16 -2.44 13.06
CA ALA A 247 0.83 -1.97 13.42
C ALA A 247 0.48 -0.67 12.71
N ASP A 248 1.37 0.34 12.75
CA ASP A 248 1.18 1.59 12.00
C ASP A 248 1.07 1.39 10.49
N CYS A 249 1.86 0.47 9.89
CA CYS A 249 1.73 0.13 8.48
C CYS A 249 0.34 -0.44 8.17
N PHE A 250 -0.14 -1.37 8.96
CA PHE A 250 -1.46 -1.96 8.76
C PHE A 250 -2.58 -0.92 8.96
N MET A 251 -2.47 -0.10 10.00
CA MET A 251 -3.46 0.97 10.24
C MET A 251 -3.48 1.99 9.11
N LEU A 252 -2.32 2.38 8.58
CA LEU A 252 -2.23 3.36 7.50
C LEU A 252 -2.69 2.77 6.15
N TYR A 253 -2.06 1.68 5.73
CA TYR A 253 -2.25 1.13 4.38
C TYR A 253 -3.39 0.12 4.28
N GLY A 254 -3.81 -0.52 5.36
CA GLY A 254 -4.93 -1.45 5.39
C GLY A 254 -6.23 -0.80 5.84
N ILE A 255 -6.25 -0.23 7.04
CA ILE A 255 -7.45 0.39 7.60
C ILE A 255 -7.71 1.77 6.98
N GLY A 256 -6.67 2.50 6.58
CA GLY A 256 -6.77 3.86 6.03
C GLY A 256 -6.72 4.96 7.09
N ARG A 257 -6.16 4.70 8.27
CA ARG A 257 -5.99 5.69 9.34
C ARG A 257 -4.85 6.64 9.03
N LEU A 258 -5.19 7.84 8.59
CA LEU A 258 -4.21 8.83 8.13
C LEU A 258 -3.33 9.41 9.25
N GLU A 259 -3.76 9.30 10.51
CA GLU A 259 -2.99 9.64 11.69
C GLU A 259 -1.86 8.64 12.00
N ALA A 260 -1.89 7.44 11.44
CA ALA A 260 -0.84 6.45 11.62
C ALA A 260 0.45 6.87 10.90
N ALA A 261 1.58 6.69 11.58
CA ALA A 261 2.88 7.13 11.07
C ALA A 261 3.94 6.01 11.21
N PRO A 262 4.00 5.09 10.25
CA PRO A 262 4.99 4.01 10.29
C PRO A 262 6.42 4.54 10.30
N VAL A 263 7.17 4.29 11.37
CA VAL A 263 8.55 4.76 11.50
C VAL A 263 9.53 3.59 11.36
N ASP A 264 10.10 3.47 10.18
CA ASP A 264 11.22 2.58 9.91
C ASP A 264 12.58 3.28 10.19
N VAL A 265 13.68 2.63 9.82
CA VAL A 265 15.03 3.18 9.99
C VAL A 265 15.24 4.47 9.17
N TRP A 266 14.63 4.53 7.98
CA TRP A 266 14.80 5.67 7.07
C TRP A 266 14.03 6.88 7.58
N ILE A 267 12.74 6.72 7.88
CA ILE A 267 11.92 7.79 8.44
C ILE A 267 12.51 8.31 9.74
N HIS A 268 12.96 7.40 10.63
CA HIS A 268 13.60 7.81 11.86
C HIS A 268 14.83 8.69 11.61
N ARG A 269 15.70 8.33 10.65
CA ARG A 269 16.89 9.13 10.31
C ARG A 269 16.54 10.51 9.74
N ILE A 270 15.54 10.53 8.85
CA ILE A 270 15.12 11.77 8.19
C ILE A 270 14.53 12.74 9.21
N VAL A 271 13.57 12.29 10.00
CA VAL A 271 12.91 13.10 11.02
C VAL A 271 13.90 13.55 12.09
N SER A 272 14.80 12.65 12.52
CA SER A 272 15.87 13.02 13.47
C SER A 272 16.79 14.10 12.91
N LYS A 273 17.09 14.05 11.61
CA LYS A 273 17.94 15.08 10.96
C LYS A 273 17.21 16.40 10.80
N LEU A 274 15.98 16.39 10.35
CA LEU A 274 15.24 17.60 9.99
C LEU A 274 14.65 18.34 11.23
N TYR A 275 14.13 17.59 12.20
CA TYR A 275 13.37 18.17 13.30
C TYR A 275 14.11 18.14 14.65
N PHE A 276 14.93 17.13 14.90
CA PHE A 276 15.64 16.97 16.17
C PHE A 276 17.10 17.39 16.14
N LYS A 277 17.57 17.99 15.04
CA LYS A 277 18.99 18.41 14.88
C LYS A 277 19.96 17.31 15.31
N ARG A 278 19.65 16.04 14.99
CA ARG A 278 20.41 14.82 15.35
C ARG A 278 20.48 14.48 16.85
N LYS A 279 19.63 15.08 17.70
CA LYS A 279 19.47 14.60 19.08
C LYS A 279 19.03 13.13 19.05
N LYS A 280 19.47 12.34 20.02
CA LYS A 280 19.05 10.94 20.16
C LYS A 280 17.58 10.90 20.57
N VAL A 281 16.73 10.36 19.70
CA VAL A 281 15.32 10.08 19.95
C VAL A 281 15.03 8.63 19.60
N SER A 282 14.02 8.02 20.21
CA SER A 282 13.59 6.67 19.84
C SER A 282 12.67 6.72 18.61
N ARG A 283 12.49 5.57 17.95
CA ARG A 283 11.49 5.46 16.84
C ARG A 283 10.09 5.73 17.35
N LEU A 284 9.76 5.28 18.56
CA LEU A 284 8.45 5.52 19.16
C LEU A 284 8.21 7.03 19.37
N MET A 285 9.22 7.75 19.90
CA MET A 285 9.14 9.22 20.01
C MET A 285 9.03 9.90 18.64
N THR A 286 9.67 9.35 17.61
CA THR A 286 9.55 9.87 16.23
C THR A 286 8.14 9.69 15.69
N ALA A 287 7.52 8.52 15.88
CA ALA A 287 6.14 8.26 15.48
C ALA A 287 5.15 9.17 16.22
N ARG A 288 5.32 9.29 17.53
CA ARG A 288 4.52 10.22 18.36
C ARG A 288 4.65 11.66 17.88
N PHE A 289 5.88 12.14 17.64
CA PHE A 289 6.13 13.48 17.10
C PHE A 289 5.41 13.73 15.78
N LEU A 290 5.44 12.76 14.84
CA LEU A 290 4.74 12.90 13.56
C LEU A 290 3.23 13.02 13.76
N ARG A 291 2.65 12.21 14.63
CA ARG A 291 1.20 12.26 14.94
C ARG A 291 0.81 13.58 15.62
N GLU A 292 1.56 14.01 16.62
CA GLU A 292 1.30 15.28 17.33
C GLU A 292 1.44 16.50 16.43
N ARG A 293 2.42 16.48 15.51
CA ARG A 293 2.69 17.62 14.62
C ARG A 293 1.71 17.69 13.46
N TYR A 294 1.38 16.56 12.84
CA TYR A 294 0.63 16.52 11.60
C TYR A 294 -0.82 16.04 11.77
N GLY A 295 -1.18 15.46 12.91
CA GLY A 295 -2.53 14.97 13.18
C GLY A 295 -3.00 13.98 12.12
N ASP A 296 -4.18 14.21 11.57
CA ASP A 296 -4.79 13.38 10.51
C ASP A 296 -3.98 13.33 9.20
N TRP A 297 -2.89 14.06 9.11
CA TRP A 297 -1.99 14.06 7.95
C TRP A 297 -0.64 13.40 8.23
N ALA A 298 -0.47 12.74 9.38
CA ALA A 298 0.81 12.16 9.76
C ALA A 298 1.30 11.09 8.77
N GLY A 299 0.40 10.27 8.23
CA GLY A 299 0.70 9.29 7.18
C GLY A 299 1.16 9.95 5.88
N TYR A 300 0.50 11.01 5.44
CA TYR A 300 0.94 11.79 4.29
C TYR A 300 2.29 12.47 4.53
N ALA A 301 2.47 13.10 5.68
CA ALA A 301 3.74 13.74 6.03
C ALA A 301 4.90 12.72 6.04
N GLN A 302 4.66 11.54 6.60
CA GLN A 302 5.61 10.43 6.59
C GLN A 302 5.96 9.99 5.16
N LEU A 303 4.95 9.79 4.29
CA LEU A 303 5.12 9.40 2.90
C LEU A 303 5.97 10.42 2.12
N TYR A 304 5.63 11.70 2.20
CA TYR A 304 6.33 12.78 1.52
C TYR A 304 7.77 12.93 1.99
N LEU A 305 8.00 12.92 3.30
CA LEU A 305 9.35 12.99 3.87
C LEU A 305 10.19 11.78 3.45
N PHE A 306 9.60 10.58 3.43
CA PHE A 306 10.29 9.36 3.03
C PHE A 306 10.74 9.42 1.58
N ASP A 307 9.82 9.71 0.66
CA ASP A 307 10.14 9.68 -0.76
C ASP A 307 11.08 10.80 -1.15
N TYR A 308 10.86 12.00 -0.63
CA TYR A 308 11.78 13.12 -0.81
C TYR A 308 13.20 12.79 -0.35
N ALA A 309 13.34 12.26 0.85
CA ALA A 309 14.66 11.97 1.40
C ALA A 309 15.39 10.86 0.64
N ARG A 310 14.65 9.87 0.15
CA ARG A 310 15.19 8.81 -0.72
C ARG A 310 15.77 9.40 -2.01
N ARG A 311 15.10 10.38 -2.61
CA ARG A 311 15.53 11.05 -3.86
C ARG A 311 16.71 11.97 -3.67
N VAL A 312 16.74 12.73 -2.59
CA VAL A 312 17.84 13.66 -2.30
C VAL A 312 19.00 13.03 -1.52
N GLY A 313 18.94 11.71 -1.26
CA GLY A 313 19.99 10.97 -0.55
C GLY A 313 20.11 11.30 0.94
N ILE A 314 19.08 11.88 1.54
CA ILE A 314 19.07 12.16 2.99
C ILE A 314 18.90 10.82 3.72
N GLY A 315 19.88 10.49 4.58
CA GLY A 315 19.84 9.25 5.38
C GLY A 315 20.57 8.05 4.76
N ALA A 316 21.05 8.15 3.52
CA ALA A 316 21.96 7.16 2.97
C ALA A 316 23.24 7.07 3.82
N LYS A 317 23.70 5.86 4.14
CA LYS A 317 25.04 5.70 4.69
C LYS A 317 26.04 6.24 3.66
N ARG A 318 26.92 7.18 4.04
CA ARG A 318 28.11 7.49 3.22
C ARG A 318 28.83 6.17 3.00
N ARG A 319 28.93 5.71 1.75
CA ARG A 319 29.89 4.66 1.42
C ARG A 319 31.25 5.22 1.85
N HIS A 320 31.93 4.51 2.73
CA HIS A 320 33.35 4.74 2.93
C HIS A 320 34.00 4.63 1.55
N GLN A 321 34.41 5.76 0.98
CA GLN A 321 35.43 5.72 -0.05
C GLN A 321 36.65 5.16 0.66
N SER A 322 37.00 3.90 0.34
CA SER A 322 38.32 3.36 0.60
C SER A 322 39.28 4.33 -0.04
N ARG A 323 40.08 4.99 0.78
CA ARG A 323 41.28 5.67 0.30
C ARG A 323 42.24 4.55 -0.10
N ASP A 324 42.42 4.38 -1.40
CA ASP A 324 43.62 3.80 -1.94
C ASP A 324 44.74 4.82 -1.93
#